data_004e81c95b0f3de5f06b127ed70a32e0
#
_entry.id   004e81c95b0f3de5f06b127ed70a32e0
#
_cell.length_a   1.000
_cell.length_b   1.000
_cell.length_c   1.000
_cell.angle_alpha   90.00
_cell.angle_beta   90.00
_cell.angle_gamma   90.00
#
_symmetry.space_group_name_H-M   'P 1'
#
loop_
_entity.id
_entity.type
_entity.pdbx_description
1 polymer ?
#
loop_
_entity_poly.entity_id
_entity_poly.type
_entity_poly.pdbx_seq_one_letter_code
_entity_poly.pdbx_strand_id
1 'polypeptide(L)'
;MRILHFSDMHIGLGVRRVPLADWPGKRLAGGANLLRGRGRRFSRAAEKTRQMVRLGRELRADFVVCTGDLTALATEAEFQAARAILEPLLDTGRFVVIPGNHDLYTPRDVTQRRFDRRFGPGLESDAPDLCTDGPWPIVRLPAEGVAVIAVNSARPNRAPWNSSGRVPDAQTEGLRTALADARVAGRFVFLMTHYAPCQPDGSRDSREHGLENVADVLAASAGIERGAWLCGHIHTTFRQRIDGFAGEVFCAGSSTLSGREGFWLFESDAAGWSARRGRWSDGAYEPDAAEDGER
;
A
#
# COMPACT_ATOMS: atom_id res chain seq x y z
N MET A 1 6.65 15.74 -12.38
CA MET A 1 6.22 14.34 -12.25
C MET A 1 5.07 14.26 -11.27
N ARG A 2 4.08 13.36 -11.49
CA ARG A 2 2.94 13.13 -10.59
C ARG A 2 2.88 11.67 -10.16
N ILE A 3 2.75 11.45 -8.85
CA ILE A 3 2.57 10.10 -8.29
C ILE A 3 1.28 10.08 -7.49
N LEU A 4 0.37 9.15 -7.81
CA LEU A 4 -0.86 8.90 -7.08
C LEU A 4 -0.65 7.74 -6.10
N HIS A 5 -0.90 7.96 -4.81
CA HIS A 5 -0.81 6.95 -3.76
C HIS A 5 -2.17 6.71 -3.11
N PHE A 6 -2.64 5.48 -3.14
CA PHE A 6 -3.85 5.04 -2.48
C PHE A 6 -3.67 3.66 -1.81
N SER A 7 -4.60 3.26 -0.96
CA SER A 7 -4.50 2.04 -0.15
C SER A 7 -5.86 1.51 0.29
N ASP A 8 -5.89 0.31 0.85
CA ASP A 8 -6.98 -0.25 1.65
C ASP A 8 -8.35 -0.21 0.96
N MET A 9 -8.41 -0.80 -0.21
CA MET A 9 -9.62 -0.84 -1.04
C MET A 9 -10.68 -1.80 -0.47
N HIS A 10 -10.26 -2.90 0.14
CA HIS A 10 -11.13 -3.91 0.76
C HIS A 10 -12.30 -4.33 -0.13
N ILE A 11 -12.03 -4.65 -1.38
CA ILE A 11 -13.05 -5.16 -2.31
C ILE A 11 -13.58 -6.48 -1.78
N GLY A 12 -14.83 -6.47 -1.34
CA GLY A 12 -15.53 -7.64 -0.81
C GLY A 12 -16.72 -8.00 -1.66
N LEU A 13 -16.93 -9.30 -1.88
CA LEU A 13 -18.09 -9.83 -2.64
C LEU A 13 -19.21 -10.35 -1.73
N GLY A 14 -19.04 -10.14 -0.40
CA GLY A 14 -19.96 -10.60 0.61
C GLY A 14 -19.77 -12.07 1.01
N VAL A 15 -20.14 -12.36 2.26
CA VAL A 15 -19.88 -13.66 2.90
C VAL A 15 -20.50 -14.86 2.18
N ARG A 16 -21.61 -14.68 1.46
CA ARG A 16 -22.30 -15.75 0.71
C ARG A 16 -21.51 -16.27 -0.48
N ARG A 17 -20.51 -15.53 -0.96
CA ARG A 17 -19.66 -15.90 -2.10
C ARG A 17 -18.33 -16.54 -1.69
N VAL A 18 -18.08 -16.68 -0.39
CA VAL A 18 -16.90 -17.39 0.13
C VAL A 18 -17.11 -18.88 0.01
N PRO A 19 -16.26 -19.63 -0.72
CA PRO A 19 -16.35 -21.09 -0.81
C PRO A 19 -16.28 -21.73 0.58
N LEU A 20 -17.05 -22.81 0.81
CA LEU A 20 -17.06 -23.51 2.10
C LEU A 20 -15.66 -23.96 2.56
N ALA A 21 -14.83 -24.39 1.61
CA ALA A 21 -13.44 -24.80 1.87
C ALA A 21 -12.52 -23.67 2.32
N ASP A 22 -12.90 -22.42 2.09
CA ASP A 22 -12.10 -21.22 2.46
C ASP A 22 -12.50 -20.65 3.83
N TRP A 23 -13.60 -21.09 4.44
CA TRP A 23 -14.09 -20.58 5.72
C TRP A 23 -13.23 -20.90 6.95
N PRO A 24 -12.51 -22.02 7.05
CA PRO A 24 -11.79 -22.34 8.27
C PRO A 24 -10.77 -21.29 8.70
N GLY A 25 -10.66 -21.06 10.01
CA GLY A 25 -9.67 -20.17 10.61
C GLY A 25 -10.08 -18.69 10.64
N LYS A 26 -9.15 -17.81 10.33
CA LYS A 26 -9.31 -16.35 10.46
C LYS A 26 -10.48 -15.79 9.64
N ARG A 27 -10.84 -16.41 8.50
CA ARG A 27 -11.97 -15.96 7.67
C ARG A 27 -13.33 -16.05 8.38
N LEU A 28 -13.53 -16.96 9.32
CA LEU A 28 -14.77 -16.98 10.13
C LEU A 28 -14.93 -15.68 10.93
N ALA A 29 -13.87 -15.24 11.59
CA ALA A 29 -13.88 -13.98 12.34
C ALA A 29 -14.05 -12.77 11.40
N GLY A 30 -13.34 -12.76 10.26
CA GLY A 30 -13.48 -11.73 9.23
C GLY A 30 -14.88 -11.65 8.66
N GLY A 31 -15.50 -12.77 8.34
CA GLY A 31 -16.89 -12.87 7.86
C GLY A 31 -17.89 -12.34 8.90
N ALA A 32 -17.71 -12.72 10.17
CA ALA A 32 -18.52 -12.18 11.26
C ALA A 32 -18.40 -10.65 11.38
N ASN A 33 -17.19 -10.10 11.24
CA ASN A 33 -16.96 -8.64 11.24
C ASN A 33 -17.63 -7.93 10.05
N LEU A 34 -17.61 -8.56 8.87
CA LEU A 34 -18.33 -8.01 7.70
C LEU A 34 -19.83 -7.94 7.96
N LEU A 35 -20.42 -8.97 8.56
CA LEU A 35 -21.85 -9.02 8.92
C LEU A 35 -22.21 -8.03 10.03
N ARG A 36 -21.30 -7.77 10.99
CA ARG A 36 -21.51 -6.83 12.11
C ARG A 36 -21.40 -5.36 11.71
N GLY A 37 -21.25 -5.05 10.42
CA GLY A 37 -21.29 -3.67 9.91
C GLY A 37 -20.07 -3.21 9.12
N ARG A 38 -18.91 -3.89 9.22
CA ARG A 38 -17.74 -3.55 8.39
C ARG A 38 -18.10 -3.61 6.89
N GLY A 39 -18.87 -4.62 6.47
CA GLY A 39 -19.29 -4.75 5.08
C GLY A 39 -20.10 -3.56 4.55
N ARG A 40 -20.91 -2.90 5.39
CA ARG A 40 -21.66 -1.69 5.00
C ARG A 40 -20.74 -0.51 4.74
N ARG A 41 -19.68 -0.36 5.54
CA ARG A 41 -18.71 0.74 5.41
C ARG A 41 -17.89 0.64 4.12
N PHE A 42 -17.75 -0.56 3.56
CA PHE A 42 -17.04 -0.85 2.30
C PHE A 42 -18.00 -1.23 1.15
N SER A 43 -19.30 -0.97 1.29
CA SER A 43 -20.31 -1.41 0.30
C SER A 43 -20.11 -0.83 -1.11
N ARG A 44 -19.44 0.34 -1.22
CA ARG A 44 -19.10 0.99 -2.49
C ARG A 44 -17.63 0.83 -2.89
N ALA A 45 -16.90 -0.11 -2.28
CA ALA A 45 -15.47 -0.28 -2.50
C ALA A 45 -15.11 -0.43 -3.99
N ALA A 46 -15.78 -1.32 -4.71
CA ALA A 46 -15.52 -1.54 -6.13
C ALA A 46 -15.80 -0.30 -6.99
N GLU A 47 -16.83 0.46 -6.68
CA GLU A 47 -17.16 1.71 -7.39
C GLU A 47 -16.09 2.77 -7.12
N LYS A 48 -15.77 3.00 -5.86
CA LYS A 48 -14.75 3.97 -5.45
C LYS A 48 -13.38 3.63 -6.03
N THR A 49 -13.00 2.35 -6.06
CA THR A 49 -11.75 1.93 -6.68
C THR A 49 -11.73 2.23 -8.19
N ARG A 50 -12.85 2.04 -8.91
CA ARG A 50 -12.93 2.45 -10.33
C ARG A 50 -12.76 3.96 -10.50
N GLN A 51 -13.33 4.76 -9.60
CA GLN A 51 -13.15 6.22 -9.62
C GLN A 51 -11.69 6.60 -9.32
N MET A 52 -11.01 5.91 -8.40
CA MET A 52 -9.58 6.13 -8.14
C MET A 52 -8.71 5.82 -9.38
N VAL A 53 -8.99 4.72 -10.07
CA VAL A 53 -8.33 4.39 -11.35
C VAL A 53 -8.59 5.47 -12.41
N ARG A 54 -9.82 6.00 -12.47
CA ARG A 54 -10.18 7.11 -13.37
C ARG A 54 -9.43 8.38 -12.99
N LEU A 55 -9.40 8.73 -11.71
CA LEU A 55 -8.66 9.89 -11.20
C LEU A 55 -7.19 9.86 -11.63
N GLY A 56 -6.51 8.72 -11.52
CA GLY A 56 -5.13 8.57 -11.96
C GLY A 56 -4.92 8.96 -13.43
N ARG A 57 -5.89 8.67 -14.29
CA ARG A 57 -5.88 9.06 -15.70
C ARG A 57 -6.18 10.55 -15.89
N GLU A 58 -7.19 11.07 -15.21
CA GLU A 58 -7.63 12.48 -15.30
C GLU A 58 -6.52 13.42 -14.82
N LEU A 59 -5.84 13.05 -13.73
CA LEU A 59 -4.67 13.77 -13.21
C LEU A 59 -3.40 13.56 -14.06
N ARG A 60 -3.45 12.65 -15.05
CA ARG A 60 -2.26 12.27 -15.84
C ARG A 60 -1.12 11.85 -14.93
N ALA A 61 -1.41 11.00 -13.92
CA ALA A 61 -0.40 10.49 -13.03
C ALA A 61 0.68 9.73 -13.83
N ASP A 62 1.92 10.12 -13.67
CA ASP A 62 3.06 9.48 -14.34
C ASP A 62 3.34 8.11 -13.75
N PHE A 63 3.05 7.95 -12.46
CA PHE A 63 3.20 6.70 -11.73
C PHE A 63 2.11 6.55 -10.67
N VAL A 64 1.70 5.32 -10.39
CA VAL A 64 0.66 5.02 -9.40
C VAL A 64 1.19 3.97 -8.43
N VAL A 65 0.92 4.15 -7.15
CA VAL A 65 1.32 3.21 -6.10
C VAL A 65 0.12 2.84 -5.23
N CYS A 66 0.02 1.55 -4.89
CA CYS A 66 -1.00 1.04 -3.99
C CYS A 66 -0.35 0.26 -2.85
N THR A 67 -0.56 0.69 -1.62
CA THR A 67 0.06 0.09 -0.44
C THR A 67 -0.76 -1.05 0.20
N GLY A 68 -1.62 -1.72 -0.59
CA GLY A 68 -2.19 -3.02 -0.21
C GLY A 68 -3.63 -3.00 0.29
N ASP A 69 -4.04 -4.12 0.86
CA ASP A 69 -5.40 -4.42 1.30
C ASP A 69 -6.45 -4.24 0.19
N LEU A 70 -6.19 -4.95 -0.92
CA LEU A 70 -7.05 -4.94 -2.10
C LEU A 70 -8.37 -5.67 -1.86
N THR A 71 -8.32 -6.73 -1.05
CA THR A 71 -9.44 -7.64 -0.79
C THR A 71 -9.94 -7.55 0.65
N ALA A 72 -11.15 -8.05 0.90
CA ALA A 72 -11.70 -8.10 2.25
C ALA A 72 -11.33 -9.39 3.01
N LEU A 73 -11.30 -10.54 2.32
CA LEU A 73 -11.09 -11.88 2.88
C LEU A 73 -10.08 -12.73 2.08
N ALA A 74 -9.36 -12.18 1.14
CA ALA A 74 -8.41 -12.88 0.26
C ALA A 74 -9.04 -14.08 -0.48
N THR A 75 -10.29 -13.99 -0.89
CA THR A 75 -10.88 -15.03 -1.72
C THR A 75 -10.45 -14.88 -3.19
N GLU A 76 -10.42 -16.00 -3.91
CA GLU A 76 -10.04 -15.97 -5.34
C GLU A 76 -10.96 -15.04 -6.15
N ALA A 77 -12.25 -15.01 -5.83
CA ALA A 77 -13.22 -14.16 -6.50
C ALA A 77 -13.01 -12.66 -6.19
N GLU A 78 -12.60 -12.33 -4.95
CA GLU A 78 -12.25 -10.94 -4.59
C GLU A 78 -10.98 -10.48 -5.32
N PHE A 79 -9.95 -11.33 -5.39
CA PHE A 79 -8.75 -11.05 -6.17
C PHE A 79 -9.07 -10.86 -7.67
N GLN A 80 -9.96 -11.69 -8.22
CA GLN A 80 -10.42 -11.54 -9.60
C GLN A 80 -11.12 -10.19 -9.82
N ALA A 81 -12.00 -9.80 -8.91
CA ALA A 81 -12.71 -8.52 -8.97
C ALA A 81 -11.75 -7.33 -8.83
N ALA A 82 -10.80 -7.40 -7.89
CA ALA A 82 -9.77 -6.37 -7.71
C ALA A 82 -8.88 -6.26 -8.95
N ARG A 83 -8.41 -7.39 -9.51
CA ARG A 83 -7.59 -7.43 -10.73
C ARG A 83 -8.30 -6.77 -11.91
N ALA A 84 -9.57 -7.12 -12.14
CA ALA A 84 -10.35 -6.54 -13.24
C ALA A 84 -10.53 -5.02 -13.12
N ILE A 85 -10.64 -4.49 -11.89
CA ILE A 85 -10.75 -3.04 -11.66
C ILE A 85 -9.39 -2.35 -11.87
N LEU A 86 -8.29 -2.97 -11.43
CA LEU A 86 -6.94 -2.41 -11.50
C LEU A 86 -6.23 -2.68 -12.83
N GLU A 87 -6.81 -3.53 -13.71
CA GLU A 87 -6.23 -3.88 -15.01
C GLU A 87 -5.74 -2.68 -15.81
N PRO A 88 -6.51 -1.57 -15.89
CA PRO A 88 -6.06 -0.39 -16.61
C PRO A 88 -4.81 0.29 -16.06
N LEU A 89 -4.43 0.02 -14.81
CA LEU A 89 -3.17 0.49 -14.21
C LEU A 89 -2.05 -0.53 -14.42
N LEU A 90 -2.35 -1.82 -14.22
CA LEU A 90 -1.39 -2.92 -14.35
C LEU A 90 -0.79 -3.00 -15.76
N ASP A 91 -1.59 -2.73 -16.78
CA ASP A 91 -1.17 -2.80 -18.19
C ASP A 91 -0.28 -1.60 -18.62
N THR A 92 -0.12 -0.61 -17.77
CA THR A 92 0.69 0.58 -18.10
C THR A 92 2.19 0.40 -17.86
N GLY A 93 2.59 -0.58 -17.05
CA GLY A 93 3.96 -0.68 -16.51
C GLY A 93 4.34 0.46 -15.55
N ARG A 94 3.36 1.33 -15.18
CA ARG A 94 3.54 2.50 -14.31
C ARG A 94 2.80 2.37 -12.99
N PHE A 95 2.64 1.14 -12.52
CA PHE A 95 1.91 0.82 -11.31
C PHE A 95 2.67 -0.19 -10.46
N VAL A 96 2.82 0.12 -9.18
CA VAL A 96 3.33 -0.82 -8.17
C VAL A 96 2.24 -1.06 -7.14
N VAL A 97 2.06 -2.30 -6.77
CA VAL A 97 1.14 -2.73 -5.74
C VAL A 97 1.81 -3.73 -4.80
N ILE A 98 1.62 -3.56 -3.51
CA ILE A 98 2.10 -4.50 -2.50
C ILE A 98 0.91 -5.16 -1.79
N PRO A 99 1.07 -6.35 -1.19
CA PRO A 99 -0.02 -6.95 -0.42
C PRO A 99 -0.18 -6.28 0.94
N GLY A 100 -1.44 -6.23 1.42
CA GLY A 100 -1.76 -5.95 2.81
C GLY A 100 -2.13 -7.22 3.60
N ASN A 101 -2.48 -7.06 4.87
CA ASN A 101 -2.84 -8.20 5.72
C ASN A 101 -4.16 -8.86 5.32
N HIS A 102 -5.02 -8.15 4.62
CA HIS A 102 -6.24 -8.71 4.05
C HIS A 102 -5.99 -9.44 2.72
N ASP A 103 -4.82 -9.28 2.10
CA ASP A 103 -4.42 -10.00 0.89
C ASP A 103 -3.64 -11.28 1.22
N LEU A 104 -2.83 -11.27 2.28
CA LEU A 104 -2.15 -12.43 2.84
C LEU A 104 -2.86 -12.93 4.10
N TYR A 105 -4.16 -13.15 4.00
CA TYR A 105 -5.06 -13.32 5.13
C TYR A 105 -4.85 -14.61 5.90
N THR A 106 -4.53 -15.71 5.19
CA THR A 106 -4.26 -17.02 5.76
C THR A 106 -2.97 -17.63 5.18
N PRO A 107 -2.33 -18.62 5.86
CA PRO A 107 -1.17 -19.32 5.30
C PRO A 107 -1.46 -19.95 3.93
N ARG A 108 -2.71 -20.36 3.68
CA ARG A 108 -3.13 -20.93 2.40
C ARG A 108 -3.04 -19.92 1.25
N ASP A 109 -3.34 -18.65 1.50
CA ASP A 109 -3.27 -17.60 0.47
C ASP A 109 -1.85 -17.39 0.01
N VAL A 110 -0.90 -17.40 0.96
CA VAL A 110 0.54 -17.33 0.69
C VAL A 110 1.02 -18.56 -0.07
N THR A 111 0.71 -19.77 0.42
CA THR A 111 1.11 -21.03 -0.23
C THR A 111 0.58 -21.13 -1.66
N GLN A 112 -0.64 -20.66 -1.90
CA GLN A 112 -1.26 -20.61 -3.22
C GLN A 112 -0.81 -19.43 -4.06
N ARG A 113 -0.01 -18.51 -3.49
CA ARG A 113 0.47 -17.29 -4.17
C ARG A 113 -0.66 -16.53 -4.86
N ARG A 114 -1.83 -16.41 -4.19
CA ARG A 114 -3.03 -15.81 -4.80
C ARG A 114 -2.78 -14.37 -5.25
N PHE A 115 -2.13 -13.59 -4.41
CA PHE A 115 -1.78 -12.20 -4.73
C PHE A 115 -0.82 -12.13 -5.91
N ASP A 116 0.32 -12.84 -5.85
CA ASP A 116 1.37 -12.77 -6.88
C ASP A 116 0.85 -13.17 -8.26
N ARG A 117 0.05 -14.24 -8.32
CA ARG A 117 -0.53 -14.72 -9.59
C ARG A 117 -1.48 -13.71 -10.23
N ARG A 118 -2.12 -12.85 -9.44
CA ARG A 118 -3.11 -11.89 -9.93
C ARG A 118 -2.50 -10.53 -10.25
N PHE A 119 -1.45 -10.15 -9.52
CA PHE A 119 -0.87 -8.80 -9.61
C PHE A 119 0.59 -8.80 -10.09
N GLY A 120 1.06 -9.89 -10.70
CA GLY A 120 2.43 -10.03 -11.21
C GLY A 120 2.97 -8.81 -11.96
N PRO A 121 2.22 -8.18 -12.92
CA PRO A 121 2.68 -6.97 -13.60
C PRO A 121 2.92 -5.77 -12.67
N GLY A 122 2.23 -5.71 -11.53
CA GLY A 122 2.45 -4.69 -10.49
C GLY A 122 3.59 -5.02 -9.51
N LEU A 123 4.24 -6.18 -9.68
CA LEU A 123 5.37 -6.67 -8.88
C LEU A 123 6.68 -6.68 -9.67
N GLU A 124 6.71 -6.12 -10.87
CA GLU A 124 7.92 -6.03 -11.67
C GLU A 124 8.93 -5.07 -11.04
N SER A 125 10.22 -5.40 -11.16
CA SER A 125 11.34 -4.59 -10.70
C SER A 125 12.18 -4.13 -11.89
N ASP A 126 12.59 -2.86 -11.91
CA ASP A 126 13.56 -2.32 -12.89
C ASP A 126 15.00 -2.74 -12.54
N ALA A 127 15.19 -3.31 -11.33
CA ALA A 127 16.46 -3.86 -10.86
C ALA A 127 16.24 -5.25 -10.21
N PRO A 128 15.89 -6.28 -10.99
CA PRO A 128 15.55 -7.60 -10.46
C PRO A 128 16.74 -8.30 -9.78
N ASP A 129 17.95 -7.91 -10.08
CA ASP A 129 19.19 -8.36 -9.45
C ASP A 129 19.31 -7.92 -7.98
N LEU A 130 18.55 -6.93 -7.54
CA LEU A 130 18.47 -6.46 -6.15
C LEU A 130 17.39 -7.16 -5.33
N CYS A 131 16.56 -8.00 -5.93
CA CYS A 131 15.54 -8.77 -5.22
C CYS A 131 16.20 -9.88 -4.41
N THR A 132 15.87 -9.96 -3.11
CA THR A 132 16.46 -10.91 -2.15
C THR A 132 15.46 -11.93 -1.60
N ASP A 133 14.15 -11.69 -1.80
CA ASP A 133 13.06 -12.54 -1.32
C ASP A 133 11.91 -12.55 -2.35
N GLY A 134 11.99 -13.43 -3.35
CA GLY A 134 11.07 -13.43 -4.48
C GLY A 134 11.20 -12.13 -5.28
N PRO A 135 10.09 -11.36 -5.49
CA PRO A 135 10.18 -10.07 -6.18
C PRO A 135 10.69 -8.93 -5.28
N TRP A 136 10.91 -9.18 -3.98
CA TRP A 136 11.19 -8.12 -3.00
C TRP A 136 12.69 -7.96 -2.68
N PRO A 137 13.15 -6.71 -2.39
CA PRO A 137 12.41 -5.46 -2.62
C PRO A 137 12.17 -5.20 -4.10
N ILE A 138 11.01 -4.65 -4.44
CA ILE A 138 10.76 -4.13 -5.80
C ILE A 138 11.43 -2.77 -5.90
N VAL A 139 12.23 -2.55 -6.93
CA VAL A 139 12.83 -1.25 -7.25
C VAL A 139 12.25 -0.76 -8.56
N ARG A 140 11.61 0.42 -8.57
CA ARG A 140 11.14 1.08 -9.78
C ARG A 140 11.82 2.44 -9.94
N LEU A 141 12.16 2.76 -11.16
CA LEU A 141 12.85 3.98 -11.53
C LEU A 141 12.00 4.80 -12.52
N PRO A 142 10.86 5.35 -12.06
CA PRO A 142 9.85 5.92 -12.97
C PRO A 142 10.29 7.20 -13.68
N ALA A 143 11.32 7.89 -13.16
CA ALA A 143 11.92 9.04 -13.79
C ALA A 143 13.37 9.23 -13.31
N GLU A 144 14.12 10.09 -14.00
CA GLU A 144 15.43 10.52 -13.50
C GLU A 144 15.29 11.19 -12.13
N GLY A 145 16.19 10.87 -11.20
CA GLY A 145 16.18 11.40 -9.84
C GLY A 145 15.10 10.83 -8.92
N VAL A 146 14.30 9.87 -9.35
CA VAL A 146 13.21 9.25 -8.54
C VAL A 146 13.37 7.74 -8.48
N ALA A 147 13.16 7.17 -7.29
CA ALA A 147 13.05 5.74 -7.09
C ALA A 147 11.82 5.42 -6.22
N VAL A 148 11.17 4.30 -6.49
CA VAL A 148 10.14 3.69 -5.64
C VAL A 148 10.69 2.35 -5.20
N ILE A 149 10.80 2.15 -3.89
CA ILE A 149 11.26 0.87 -3.32
C ILE A 149 10.13 0.29 -2.47
N ALA A 150 9.67 -0.89 -2.82
CA ALA A 150 8.58 -1.53 -2.12
C ALA A 150 9.03 -2.81 -1.43
N VAL A 151 8.71 -2.96 -0.15
CA VAL A 151 8.92 -4.18 0.64
C VAL A 151 7.59 -4.74 1.10
N ASN A 152 7.49 -6.06 1.16
CA ASN A 152 6.31 -6.73 1.68
C ASN A 152 6.37 -6.81 3.21
N SER A 153 5.54 -6.05 3.88
CA SER A 153 5.39 -6.06 5.34
C SER A 153 4.22 -6.93 5.81
N ALA A 154 3.40 -7.45 4.89
CA ALA A 154 2.24 -8.26 5.22
C ALA A 154 2.60 -9.73 5.40
N ARG A 155 1.90 -10.39 6.31
CA ARG A 155 2.04 -11.83 6.58
C ARG A 155 0.73 -12.41 7.09
N PRO A 156 0.51 -13.73 6.95
CA PRO A 156 -0.62 -14.38 7.58
C PRO A 156 -0.41 -14.49 9.09
N ASN A 157 -1.41 -14.07 9.87
CA ASN A 157 -1.44 -14.27 11.32
C ASN A 157 -2.41 -15.40 11.67
N ARG A 158 -1.98 -16.33 12.53
CA ARG A 158 -2.81 -17.48 12.96
C ARG A 158 -3.95 -17.04 13.88
N ALA A 159 -3.66 -16.13 14.80
CA ALA A 159 -4.64 -15.65 15.77
C ALA A 159 -5.61 -14.66 15.08
N PRO A 160 -6.93 -14.84 15.22
CA PRO A 160 -7.92 -13.97 14.55
C PRO A 160 -7.84 -12.50 14.94
N TRP A 161 -7.40 -12.21 16.16
CA TRP A 161 -7.24 -10.85 16.70
C TRP A 161 -5.91 -10.20 16.33
N ASN A 162 -4.94 -10.98 15.84
CA ASN A 162 -3.63 -10.46 15.44
C ASN A 162 -3.66 -10.08 13.94
N SER A 163 -3.31 -8.84 13.65
CA SER A 163 -3.14 -8.29 12.30
C SER A 163 -1.78 -7.62 12.11
N SER A 164 -0.79 -7.93 12.95
CA SER A 164 0.55 -7.35 12.86
C SER A 164 1.29 -7.75 11.58
N GLY A 165 2.20 -6.88 11.16
CA GLY A 165 3.09 -7.08 10.03
C GLY A 165 4.55 -7.24 10.44
N ARG A 166 5.37 -7.74 9.53
CA ARG A 166 6.82 -7.80 9.66
C ARG A 166 7.44 -7.82 8.26
N VAL A 167 8.43 -6.98 8.03
CA VAL A 167 9.28 -7.09 6.86
C VAL A 167 10.31 -8.20 7.12
N PRO A 168 10.42 -9.22 6.26
CA PRO A 168 11.44 -10.27 6.39
C PRO A 168 12.87 -9.72 6.41
N ASP A 169 13.75 -10.36 7.17
CA ASP A 169 15.14 -9.90 7.33
C ASP A 169 15.89 -9.85 5.99
N ALA A 170 15.62 -10.79 5.08
CA ALA A 170 16.16 -10.77 3.73
C ALA A 170 15.75 -9.51 2.95
N GLN A 171 14.52 -9.04 3.14
CA GLN A 171 14.05 -7.81 2.47
C GLN A 171 14.61 -6.54 3.12
N THR A 172 14.84 -6.52 4.43
CA THR A 172 15.51 -5.38 5.07
C THR A 172 16.98 -5.27 4.63
N GLU A 173 17.64 -6.39 4.42
CA GLU A 173 19.00 -6.40 3.83
C GLU A 173 18.97 -6.00 2.35
N GLY A 174 18.00 -6.52 1.57
CA GLY A 174 17.78 -6.10 0.19
C GLY A 174 17.49 -4.60 0.06
N LEU A 175 16.76 -4.01 1.01
CA LEU A 175 16.51 -2.56 1.07
C LEU A 175 17.83 -1.77 1.25
N ARG A 176 18.71 -2.21 2.17
CA ARG A 176 20.04 -1.57 2.34
C ARG A 176 20.86 -1.64 1.06
N THR A 177 20.90 -2.83 0.45
CA THR A 177 21.62 -3.06 -0.81
C THR A 177 21.07 -2.20 -1.94
N ALA A 178 19.74 -2.12 -2.08
CA ALA A 178 19.11 -1.30 -3.09
C ALA A 178 19.40 0.20 -2.91
N LEU A 179 19.39 0.70 -1.67
CA LEU A 179 19.71 2.12 -1.39
C LEU A 179 21.18 2.46 -1.65
N ALA A 180 22.09 1.50 -1.52
CA ALA A 180 23.52 1.68 -1.83
C ALA A 180 23.85 1.52 -3.32
N ASP A 181 22.94 0.96 -4.13
CA ASP A 181 23.14 0.75 -5.56
C ASP A 181 23.20 2.07 -6.31
N ALA A 182 24.12 2.20 -7.26
CA ALA A 182 24.31 3.42 -8.05
C ALA A 182 23.07 3.86 -8.84
N ARG A 183 22.18 2.94 -9.19
CA ARG A 183 20.92 3.24 -9.86
C ARG A 183 19.93 3.96 -8.95
N VAL A 184 20.08 3.87 -7.61
CA VAL A 184 19.16 4.41 -6.60
C VAL A 184 19.78 5.55 -5.81
N ALA A 185 21.07 5.49 -5.52
CA ALA A 185 21.79 6.45 -4.71
C ALA A 185 21.55 7.91 -5.18
N GLY A 186 21.28 8.81 -4.22
CA GLY A 186 21.04 10.23 -4.48
C GLY A 186 19.66 10.57 -5.06
N ARG A 187 18.81 9.60 -5.35
CA ARG A 187 17.43 9.84 -5.82
C ARG A 187 16.50 10.23 -4.66
N PHE A 188 15.39 10.88 -5.00
CA PHE A 188 14.25 10.98 -4.08
C PHE A 188 13.57 9.61 -4.00
N VAL A 189 13.50 9.02 -2.81
CA VAL A 189 13.01 7.64 -2.63
C VAL A 189 11.62 7.62 -2.02
N PHE A 190 10.68 7.00 -2.70
CA PHE A 190 9.40 6.59 -2.14
C PHE A 190 9.52 5.16 -1.60
N LEU A 191 9.67 5.02 -0.27
CA LEU A 191 9.66 3.71 0.40
C LEU A 191 8.21 3.27 0.63
N MET A 192 7.86 2.06 0.22
CA MET A 192 6.50 1.52 0.38
C MET A 192 6.48 0.35 1.35
N THR A 193 5.60 0.42 2.35
CA THR A 193 5.14 -0.70 3.17
C THR A 193 3.61 -0.65 3.28
N HIS A 194 2.95 -1.77 3.56
CA HIS A 194 1.53 -1.71 3.90
C HIS A 194 1.33 -1.11 5.29
N TYR A 195 2.08 -1.62 6.27
CA TYR A 195 2.00 -1.15 7.66
C TYR A 195 2.67 0.19 7.83
N ALA A 196 1.99 1.10 8.52
CA ALA A 196 2.55 2.38 8.91
C ALA A 196 3.62 2.20 10.01
N PRO A 197 4.73 2.98 9.97
CA PRO A 197 5.74 2.93 11.03
C PRO A 197 5.27 3.60 12.33
N CYS A 198 4.20 4.41 12.29
CA CYS A 198 3.64 5.12 13.43
C CYS A 198 2.14 5.33 13.29
N GLN A 199 1.48 5.71 14.37
CA GLN A 199 0.12 6.22 14.42
C GLN A 199 0.07 7.71 13.98
N PRO A 200 -1.13 8.30 13.74
CA PRO A 200 -1.26 9.71 13.38
C PRO A 200 -0.64 10.70 14.35
N ASP A 201 -0.53 10.36 15.64
CA ASP A 201 0.10 11.15 16.68
C ASP A 201 1.61 10.91 16.84
N GLY A 202 2.21 10.10 15.96
CA GLY A 202 3.62 9.73 16.00
C GLY A 202 3.94 8.56 16.94
N SER A 203 3.00 8.09 17.75
CA SER A 203 3.21 6.96 18.66
C SER A 203 3.35 5.64 17.90
N ARG A 204 3.92 4.63 18.57
CA ARG A 204 3.97 3.27 18.02
C ARG A 204 2.60 2.62 18.06
N ASP A 205 2.29 1.83 17.05
CA ASP A 205 1.11 0.98 17.06
C ASP A 205 1.28 -0.22 18.01
N SER A 206 0.18 -0.89 18.35
CA SER A 206 0.21 -2.06 19.22
C SER A 206 0.93 -3.25 18.56
N ARG A 207 1.42 -4.18 19.39
CA ARG A 207 2.13 -5.38 18.89
C ARG A 207 1.24 -6.30 18.06
N GLU A 208 -0.07 -6.29 18.31
CA GLU A 208 -1.05 -7.12 17.61
C GLU A 208 -1.55 -6.48 16.31
N HIS A 209 -1.25 -5.19 16.08
CA HIS A 209 -1.77 -4.46 14.94
C HIS A 209 -0.66 -3.87 14.06
N GLY A 210 0.41 -3.33 14.63
CA GLY A 210 1.43 -2.57 13.94
C GLY A 210 2.52 -3.39 13.24
N LEU A 211 3.53 -2.68 12.73
CA LEU A 211 4.75 -3.24 12.18
C LEU A 211 5.69 -3.65 13.31
N GLU A 212 5.91 -4.95 13.48
CA GLU A 212 6.68 -5.48 14.63
C GLU A 212 8.13 -5.02 14.64
N ASN A 213 8.77 -5.02 13.48
CA ASN A 213 10.18 -4.68 13.32
C ASN A 213 10.42 -3.31 12.67
N VAL A 214 9.61 -2.32 13.04
CA VAL A 214 9.76 -0.95 12.53
C VAL A 214 11.18 -0.38 12.71
N ALA A 215 11.85 -0.72 13.82
CA ALA A 215 13.21 -0.27 14.08
C ALA A 215 14.22 -0.84 13.06
N ASP A 216 14.05 -2.10 12.65
CA ASP A 216 14.92 -2.73 11.65
C ASP A 216 14.72 -2.10 10.26
N VAL A 217 13.47 -1.79 9.92
CA VAL A 217 13.14 -1.12 8.65
C VAL A 217 13.66 0.31 8.64
N LEU A 218 13.53 1.05 9.74
CA LEU A 218 14.13 2.38 9.91
C LEU A 218 15.66 2.33 9.74
N ALA A 219 16.33 1.40 10.41
CA ALA A 219 17.77 1.21 10.26
C ALA A 219 18.16 0.82 8.83
N ALA A 220 17.33 0.02 8.14
CA ALA A 220 17.56 -0.33 6.74
C ALA A 220 17.33 0.85 5.78
N SER A 221 16.47 1.80 6.15
CA SER A 221 16.14 2.99 5.34
C SER A 221 17.10 4.17 5.57
N ALA A 222 18.14 4.04 6.41
CA ALA A 222 19.08 5.12 6.74
C ALA A 222 19.82 5.71 5.52
N GLY A 223 19.92 4.96 4.42
CA GLY A 223 20.47 5.46 3.15
C GLY A 223 19.54 6.38 2.36
N ILE A 224 18.31 6.60 2.82
CA ILE A 224 17.39 7.56 2.20
C ILE A 224 17.74 8.96 2.70
N GLU A 225 18.35 9.79 1.85
CA GLU A 225 18.68 11.18 2.18
C GLU A 225 17.48 12.12 1.98
N ARG A 226 16.64 11.82 0.98
CA ARG A 226 15.42 12.57 0.64
C ARG A 226 14.35 11.58 0.19
N GLY A 227 13.17 11.64 0.78
CA GLY A 227 12.13 10.70 0.41
C GLY A 227 10.83 10.84 1.19
N ALA A 228 9.94 9.90 0.93
CA ALA A 228 8.67 9.73 1.60
C ALA A 228 8.45 8.25 1.91
N TRP A 229 7.89 7.94 3.08
CA TRP A 229 7.47 6.59 3.43
C TRP A 229 5.96 6.47 3.21
N LEU A 230 5.56 5.68 2.23
CA LEU A 230 4.16 5.47 1.84
C LEU A 230 3.58 4.23 2.50
N CYS A 231 2.42 4.36 3.13
CA CYS A 231 1.77 3.26 3.85
C CYS A 231 0.24 3.36 3.84
N GLY A 232 -0.42 2.32 4.36
CA GLY A 232 -1.86 2.22 4.55
C GLY A 232 -2.21 1.71 5.96
N HIS A 233 -3.06 0.68 6.05
CA HIS A 233 -3.38 -0.11 7.24
C HIS A 233 -4.18 0.62 8.34
N ILE A 234 -3.81 1.84 8.71
CA ILE A 234 -4.42 2.61 9.82
C ILE A 234 -5.84 3.09 9.47
N HIS A 235 -6.23 3.09 8.20
CA HIS A 235 -7.51 3.61 7.69
C HIS A 235 -7.77 5.08 8.05
N THR A 236 -6.72 5.84 8.30
CA THR A 236 -6.76 7.29 8.52
C THR A 236 -5.67 7.92 7.68
N THR A 237 -6.03 8.92 6.90
CA THR A 237 -5.05 9.64 6.06
C THR A 237 -4.30 10.63 6.94
N PHE A 238 -2.99 10.51 7.00
CA PHE A 238 -2.14 11.42 7.77
C PHE A 238 -0.74 11.57 7.15
N ARG A 239 -0.08 12.66 7.51
CA ARG A 239 1.33 12.96 7.27
C ARG A 239 2.01 13.13 8.62
N GLN A 240 3.19 12.55 8.80
CA GLN A 240 3.91 12.59 10.08
C GLN A 240 5.42 12.53 9.87
N ARG A 241 6.17 13.22 10.72
CA ARG A 241 7.63 13.04 10.84
C ARG A 241 7.94 12.07 11.97
N ILE A 242 8.91 11.21 11.76
CA ILE A 242 9.37 10.27 12.77
C ILE A 242 10.88 10.33 12.89
N ASP A 243 11.38 10.12 14.09
CA ASP A 243 12.81 10.06 14.35
C ASP A 243 13.45 8.89 13.60
N GLY A 244 14.62 9.14 13.01
CA GLY A 244 15.38 8.12 12.26
C GLY A 244 14.98 7.93 10.79
N PHE A 245 14.03 8.73 10.27
CA PHE A 245 13.72 8.77 8.84
C PHE A 245 13.92 10.19 8.29
N ALA A 246 14.71 10.33 7.23
CA ALA A 246 15.06 11.64 6.67
C ALA A 246 13.91 12.37 5.98
N GLY A 247 12.82 11.66 5.65
CA GLY A 247 11.62 12.21 5.02
C GLY A 247 10.42 12.24 5.94
N GLU A 248 9.24 12.15 5.35
CA GLU A 248 7.96 12.11 6.04
C GLU A 248 7.19 10.84 5.70
N VAL A 249 6.37 10.40 6.63
CA VAL A 249 5.44 9.28 6.48
C VAL A 249 4.12 9.80 5.94
N PHE A 250 3.63 9.16 4.89
CA PHE A 250 2.34 9.46 4.27
C PHE A 250 1.47 8.20 4.29
N CYS A 251 0.53 8.14 5.22
CA CYS A 251 -0.48 7.10 5.24
C CYS A 251 -1.66 7.52 4.36
N ALA A 252 -1.99 6.72 3.35
CA ALA A 252 -3.15 7.01 2.49
C ALA A 252 -4.48 6.75 3.21
N GLY A 253 -4.44 6.06 4.34
CA GLY A 253 -5.65 5.57 4.99
C GLY A 253 -6.35 4.54 4.13
N SER A 254 -7.68 4.58 4.06
CA SER A 254 -8.44 3.74 3.15
C SER A 254 -9.06 4.58 2.04
N SER A 255 -8.85 4.18 0.81
CA SER A 255 -9.47 4.86 -0.33
C SER A 255 -10.98 4.60 -0.46
N THR A 256 -11.54 3.63 0.26
CA THR A 256 -12.94 3.22 0.07
C THR A 256 -13.80 3.21 1.34
N LEU A 257 -13.20 3.36 2.52
CA LEU A 257 -13.91 3.37 3.80
C LEU A 257 -14.81 4.59 3.90
N SER A 258 -16.13 4.37 3.89
CA SER A 258 -17.13 5.45 3.88
C SER A 258 -16.95 6.42 5.04
N GLY A 259 -16.81 7.71 4.71
CA GLY A 259 -16.59 8.82 5.64
C GLY A 259 -15.13 8.99 6.10
N ARG A 260 -14.19 8.22 5.55
CA ARG A 260 -12.74 8.31 5.83
C ARG A 260 -11.89 8.05 4.58
N GLU A 261 -12.45 8.25 3.41
CA GLU A 261 -11.74 8.06 2.16
C GLU A 261 -10.59 9.03 2.02
N GLY A 262 -9.45 8.51 1.59
CA GLY A 262 -8.26 9.32 1.39
C GLY A 262 -7.29 8.76 0.38
N PHE A 263 -6.42 9.62 -0.10
CA PHE A 263 -5.28 9.33 -0.97
C PHE A 263 -4.26 10.47 -0.89
N TRP A 264 -3.09 10.28 -1.48
CA TRP A 264 -2.08 11.32 -1.66
C TRP A 264 -1.76 11.52 -3.13
N LEU A 265 -1.60 12.77 -3.53
CA LEU A 265 -1.03 13.16 -4.81
C LEU A 265 0.28 13.89 -4.57
N PHE A 266 1.37 13.30 -5.04
CA PHE A 266 2.70 13.92 -5.03
C PHE A 266 2.97 14.56 -6.38
N GLU A 267 3.50 15.78 -6.37
CA GLU A 267 3.87 16.51 -7.56
C GLU A 267 5.29 17.06 -7.39
N SER A 268 6.12 16.93 -8.42
CA SER A 268 7.45 17.55 -8.47
C SER A 268 7.51 18.62 -9.52
N ASP A 269 8.15 19.73 -9.15
CA ASP A 269 8.54 20.82 -10.03
C ASP A 269 10.02 21.21 -9.80
N ALA A 270 10.43 22.37 -10.28
CA ALA A 270 11.79 22.88 -10.11
C ALA A 270 12.15 23.19 -8.63
N ALA A 271 11.16 23.40 -7.77
CA ALA A 271 11.37 23.67 -6.35
C ALA A 271 11.47 22.39 -5.50
N GLY A 272 11.02 21.24 -6.03
CA GLY A 272 11.08 19.96 -5.34
C GLY A 272 9.76 19.19 -5.36
N TRP A 273 9.50 18.42 -4.30
CA TRP A 273 8.29 17.61 -4.14
C TRP A 273 7.29 18.27 -3.20
N SER A 274 6.04 18.30 -3.63
CA SER A 274 4.88 18.64 -2.81
C SER A 274 3.94 17.45 -2.70
N ALA A 275 3.14 17.41 -1.63
CA ALA A 275 2.13 16.37 -1.39
C ALA A 275 0.79 17.02 -1.07
N ARG A 276 -0.25 16.62 -1.81
CA ARG A 276 -1.63 17.04 -1.56
C ARG A 276 -2.44 15.83 -1.10
N ARG A 277 -3.15 16.00 0.00
CA ARG A 277 -4.17 15.04 0.42
C ARG A 277 -5.36 15.12 -0.52
N GLY A 278 -6.04 14.01 -0.72
CA GLY A 278 -7.32 14.00 -1.42
C GLY A 278 -8.37 13.24 -0.65
N ARG A 279 -9.62 13.49 -0.99
CA ARG A 279 -10.80 12.93 -0.33
C ARG A 279 -11.88 12.56 -1.34
N TRP A 280 -12.89 11.86 -0.83
CA TRP A 280 -14.11 11.61 -1.57
C TRP A 280 -15.15 12.66 -1.23
N SER A 281 -15.65 13.38 -2.25
CA SER A 281 -16.72 14.37 -2.12
C SER A 281 -17.65 14.24 -3.31
N ASP A 282 -18.96 14.33 -3.08
CA ASP A 282 -20.01 14.41 -4.11
C ASP A 282 -19.94 13.31 -5.20
N GLY A 283 -19.47 12.13 -4.82
CA GLY A 283 -19.39 10.99 -5.72
C GLY A 283 -18.10 10.88 -6.55
N ALA A 284 -17.09 11.71 -6.28
CA ALA A 284 -15.79 11.72 -6.93
C ALA A 284 -14.65 11.86 -5.94
N TYR A 285 -13.42 11.54 -6.36
CA TYR A 285 -12.20 11.89 -5.62
C TYR A 285 -11.67 13.22 -6.11
N GLU A 286 -11.27 14.05 -5.16
CA GLU A 286 -10.68 15.36 -5.43
C GLU A 286 -9.45 15.55 -4.54
N PRO A 287 -8.29 15.99 -5.11
CA PRO A 287 -7.19 16.51 -4.31
C PRO A 287 -7.63 17.77 -3.58
N ASP A 288 -7.23 17.94 -2.35
CA ASP A 288 -7.40 19.21 -1.64
C ASP A 288 -6.71 20.34 -2.40
N ALA A 289 -7.19 21.56 -2.24
CA ALA A 289 -6.52 22.73 -2.82
C ALA A 289 -5.05 22.76 -2.40
N ALA A 290 -4.17 23.22 -3.28
CA ALA A 290 -2.78 23.45 -2.90
C ALA A 290 -2.78 24.44 -1.71
N GLU A 291 -2.16 24.05 -0.60
CA GLU A 291 -1.94 24.98 0.50
C GLU A 291 -0.92 26.01 0.03
N ASP A 292 -1.34 27.27 -0.13
CA ASP A 292 -0.45 28.38 -0.40
C ASP A 292 0.45 28.59 0.83
N GLY A 293 1.64 28.02 0.85
CA GLY A 293 2.69 28.49 1.75
C GLY A 293 3.42 27.52 2.67
N GLU A 294 3.48 26.23 2.45
CA GLU A 294 4.52 25.40 3.09
C GLU A 294 5.50 24.86 2.05
N ARG A 295 6.54 25.68 1.82
CA ARG A 295 7.74 25.34 1.06
C ARG A 295 8.87 24.91 2.01
#